data_f8833a4bf90876b81671638f0af5b2b6
#
_entry.id   f8833a4bf90876b81671638f0af5b2b6
#
_cell.length_a   1.000
_cell.length_b   1.000
_cell.length_c   1.000
_cell.angle_alpha   90.00
_cell.angle_beta   90.00
_cell.angle_gamma   90.00
#
_symmetry.space_group_name_H-M   'P 1'
#
loop_
_entity.id
_entity.type
_entity.pdbx_description
1 polymer ?
#
loop_
_entity_poly.entity_id
_entity_poly.type
_entity_poly.pdbx_seq_one_letter_code
_entity_poly.pdbx_strand_id
1 'polypeptide(L)'
;MKIVENNFKFGTMDIRNTTEQIVCHHSGVTVLQSVEVIHNYHKNTKGWAGIGYHFYIRKDGSIYRGRPENTVGAHAVGANYNSIGICFEGNFSKEKMSEEQLNAGKELIAYLKEKYNISKIVGHKNVDTSECPGNNFPMDELRKSGSYNIEDDSNENVVKELQKALNKDNNSGLDIDGIIGPLTTRAINNNMVRNFSVSEFARWVQERLIAKGYSLNEFGVDGKYGGETEGKVKEHQQKTGIDVDGIVGINTVNKLL
;
A
#
# COMPACT_ATOMS: atom_id res chain seq x y z
N MET A 1 4.19 -1.08 -2.94
CA MET A 1 3.87 -1.88 -1.72
C MET A 1 4.24 -3.34 -1.92
N LYS A 2 4.92 -3.97 -0.96
CA LYS A 2 5.23 -5.41 -0.98
C LYS A 2 4.52 -6.09 0.19
N ILE A 3 3.69 -7.09 -0.11
CA ILE A 3 3.06 -7.91 0.93
C ILE A 3 3.84 -9.22 1.04
N VAL A 4 4.29 -9.53 2.26
CA VAL A 4 4.96 -10.79 2.57
C VAL A 4 3.89 -11.86 2.78
N GLU A 5 3.88 -12.86 1.92
CA GLU A 5 2.95 -13.98 2.03
C GLU A 5 3.43 -14.98 3.09
N ASN A 6 2.50 -15.58 3.80
CA ASN A 6 2.77 -16.57 4.83
C ASN A 6 2.15 -17.92 4.46
N ASN A 7 2.84 -19.01 4.81
CA ASN A 7 2.35 -20.39 4.61
C ASN A 7 1.56 -20.90 5.83
N PHE A 8 0.67 -20.07 6.39
CA PHE A 8 -0.12 -20.47 7.54
C PHE A 8 -1.15 -21.54 7.20
N LYS A 9 -1.28 -22.52 8.09
CA LYS A 9 -2.34 -23.54 8.00
C LYS A 9 -3.53 -23.05 8.82
N PHE A 10 -4.57 -22.63 8.13
CA PHE A 10 -5.84 -22.21 8.74
C PHE A 10 -6.78 -23.39 8.97
N GLY A 11 -7.68 -23.27 9.93
CA GLY A 11 -8.90 -24.08 10.02
C GLY A 11 -9.94 -23.62 9.00
N THR A 12 -11.15 -24.13 9.12
CA THR A 12 -12.29 -23.74 8.26
C THR A 12 -12.63 -22.27 8.45
N MET A 13 -12.84 -21.55 7.34
CA MET A 13 -13.24 -20.15 7.31
C MET A 13 -14.31 -19.95 6.25
N ASP A 14 -15.27 -19.08 6.55
CA ASP A 14 -16.29 -18.66 5.59
C ASP A 14 -15.73 -17.66 4.60
N ILE A 15 -16.27 -17.62 3.39
CA ILE A 15 -15.97 -16.60 2.39
C ILE A 15 -16.73 -15.32 2.72
N ARG A 16 -16.07 -14.17 2.61
CA ARG A 16 -16.70 -12.87 2.76
C ARG A 16 -17.29 -12.42 1.43
N ASN A 17 -18.60 -12.20 1.42
CA ASN A 17 -19.34 -11.85 0.20
C ASN A 17 -19.28 -10.35 -0.13
N THR A 18 -19.14 -9.48 0.89
CA THR A 18 -19.10 -8.02 0.74
C THR A 18 -17.92 -7.45 1.51
N THR A 19 -17.36 -6.34 1.01
CA THR A 19 -16.31 -5.60 1.71
C THR A 19 -16.70 -4.13 1.70
N GLU A 20 -17.16 -3.61 2.84
CA GLU A 20 -17.72 -2.27 2.96
C GLU A 20 -16.85 -1.31 3.75
N GLN A 21 -15.91 -1.85 4.53
CA GLN A 21 -15.09 -1.06 5.43
C GLN A 21 -13.74 -1.73 5.73
N ILE A 22 -12.79 -0.90 6.13
CA ILE A 22 -11.53 -1.32 6.72
C ILE A 22 -11.58 -1.02 8.22
N VAL A 23 -11.24 -2.01 9.04
CA VAL A 23 -11.14 -1.86 10.50
C VAL A 23 -9.68 -1.92 10.90
N CYS A 24 -9.18 -0.83 11.48
CA CYS A 24 -7.82 -0.70 11.98
C CYS A 24 -7.74 -1.13 13.44
N HIS A 25 -6.70 -1.90 13.74
CA HIS A 25 -6.39 -2.42 15.08
C HIS A 25 -4.95 -2.14 15.45
N HIS A 26 -4.63 -2.23 16.73
CA HIS A 26 -3.27 -2.40 17.22
C HIS A 26 -3.09 -3.79 17.86
N SER A 27 -1.84 -4.26 17.96
CA SER A 27 -1.56 -5.53 18.67
C SER A 27 -1.73 -5.41 20.19
N GLY A 28 -1.72 -4.18 20.71
CA GLY A 28 -1.93 -3.86 22.12
C GLY A 28 -0.71 -4.12 23.00
N VAL A 29 0.43 -4.50 22.44
CA VAL A 29 1.68 -4.76 23.16
C VAL A 29 2.81 -3.85 22.64
N THR A 30 3.74 -3.51 23.50
CA THR A 30 4.90 -2.66 23.15
C THR A 30 6.11 -3.47 22.67
N VAL A 31 6.13 -4.79 22.97
CA VAL A 31 7.19 -5.69 22.51
C VAL A 31 6.97 -6.06 21.05
N LEU A 32 8.08 -6.30 20.34
CA LEU A 32 8.03 -6.76 18.96
C LEU A 32 7.35 -8.13 18.87
N GLN A 33 6.36 -8.25 18.00
CA GLN A 33 5.65 -9.49 17.75
C GLN A 33 5.69 -9.83 16.27
N SER A 34 6.13 -11.05 15.95
CA SER A 34 5.99 -11.54 14.59
C SER A 34 4.53 -11.93 14.31
N VAL A 35 4.17 -11.95 13.03
CA VAL A 35 2.84 -12.38 12.58
C VAL A 35 2.54 -13.84 12.96
N GLU A 36 3.59 -14.69 13.02
CA GLU A 36 3.50 -16.09 13.45
C GLU A 36 3.09 -16.22 14.92
N VAL A 37 3.63 -15.36 15.79
CA VAL A 37 3.27 -15.32 17.22
C VAL A 37 1.78 -15.03 17.37
N ILE A 38 1.26 -14.07 16.63
CA ILE A 38 -0.15 -13.72 16.64
C ILE A 38 -1.01 -14.85 16.06
N HIS A 39 -0.57 -15.44 14.93
CA HIS A 39 -1.26 -16.59 14.34
C HIS A 39 -1.38 -17.75 15.33
N ASN A 40 -0.27 -18.11 15.96
CA ASN A 40 -0.23 -19.22 16.92
C ASN A 40 -1.07 -18.93 18.17
N TYR A 41 -1.05 -17.71 18.68
CA TYR A 41 -1.89 -17.32 19.80
C TYR A 41 -3.38 -17.41 19.46
N HIS A 42 -3.79 -16.87 18.31
CA HIS A 42 -5.18 -16.93 17.87
C HIS A 42 -5.65 -18.37 17.60
N LYS A 43 -4.79 -19.20 17.03
CA LYS A 43 -5.12 -20.58 16.71
C LYS A 43 -5.12 -21.48 17.93
N ASN A 44 -4.04 -21.46 18.70
CA ASN A 44 -3.80 -22.47 19.75
C ASN A 44 -4.38 -22.05 21.11
N THR A 45 -4.46 -20.73 21.38
CA THR A 45 -4.97 -20.25 22.67
C THR A 45 -6.43 -19.80 22.57
N LYS A 46 -6.79 -19.10 21.47
CA LYS A 46 -8.18 -18.65 21.27
C LYS A 46 -9.07 -19.67 20.57
N GLY A 47 -8.49 -20.72 19.97
CA GLY A 47 -9.24 -21.75 19.24
C GLY A 47 -9.82 -21.26 17.90
N TRP A 48 -9.29 -20.15 17.36
CA TRP A 48 -9.74 -19.62 16.07
C TRP A 48 -9.10 -20.38 14.90
N ALA A 49 -9.62 -20.18 13.69
CA ALA A 49 -9.04 -20.79 12.48
C ALA A 49 -7.57 -20.38 12.22
N GLY A 50 -7.08 -19.35 12.89
CA GLY A 50 -5.76 -18.77 12.77
C GLY A 50 -5.82 -17.28 13.08
N ILE A 51 -4.81 -16.52 12.64
CA ILE A 51 -4.79 -15.05 12.82
C ILE A 51 -6.11 -14.42 12.36
N GLY A 52 -6.67 -13.52 13.17
CA GLY A 52 -7.98 -12.91 12.92
C GLY A 52 -7.95 -11.78 11.89
N TYR A 53 -6.80 -11.14 11.71
CA TYR A 53 -6.59 -10.01 10.80
C TYR A 53 -6.25 -10.49 9.40
N HIS A 54 -6.62 -9.69 8.39
CA HIS A 54 -6.27 -9.95 6.98
C HIS A 54 -4.85 -9.47 6.67
N PHE A 55 -4.41 -8.41 7.36
CA PHE A 55 -3.07 -7.87 7.23
C PHE A 55 -2.49 -7.51 8.60
N TYR A 56 -1.17 -7.62 8.68
CA TYR A 56 -0.39 -7.21 9.84
C TYR A 56 0.76 -6.32 9.38
N ILE A 57 0.89 -5.13 9.97
CA ILE A 57 1.93 -4.15 9.62
C ILE A 57 2.86 -4.00 10.81
N ARG A 58 4.15 -4.28 10.61
CA ARG A 58 5.16 -4.15 11.62
C ARG A 58 5.65 -2.71 11.76
N LYS A 59 6.35 -2.43 12.87
CA LYS A 59 6.92 -1.10 13.15
C LYS A 59 7.93 -0.63 12.09
N ASP A 60 8.59 -1.55 11.39
CA ASP A 60 9.51 -1.29 10.28
C ASP A 60 8.82 -1.05 8.93
N GLY A 61 7.49 -1.02 8.89
CA GLY A 61 6.70 -0.85 7.68
C GLY A 61 6.48 -2.13 6.88
N SER A 62 7.01 -3.28 7.30
CA SER A 62 6.78 -4.56 6.61
C SER A 62 5.31 -4.98 6.73
N ILE A 63 4.67 -5.29 5.60
CA ILE A 63 3.28 -5.73 5.52
C ILE A 63 3.23 -7.25 5.32
N TYR A 64 2.52 -7.94 6.19
CA TYR A 64 2.33 -9.38 6.12
C TYR A 64 0.88 -9.74 5.82
N ARG A 65 0.68 -10.74 4.96
CA ARG A 65 -0.61 -11.39 4.78
C ARG A 65 -0.94 -12.17 6.06
N GLY A 66 -2.10 -11.92 6.63
CA GLY A 66 -2.65 -12.74 7.70
C GLY A 66 -3.59 -13.78 7.12
N ARG A 67 -4.90 -13.59 7.34
CA ARG A 67 -6.00 -14.36 6.76
C ARG A 67 -6.09 -14.15 5.25
N PRO A 68 -6.51 -15.13 4.45
CA PRO A 68 -6.87 -14.89 3.05
C PRO A 68 -7.87 -13.74 2.93
N GLU A 69 -7.62 -12.86 1.98
CA GLU A 69 -8.29 -11.56 1.88
C GLU A 69 -9.81 -11.66 1.65
N ASN A 70 -10.23 -12.74 0.99
CA ASN A 70 -11.64 -13.01 0.68
C ASN A 70 -12.39 -13.80 1.76
N THR A 71 -11.78 -14.01 2.93
CA THR A 71 -12.45 -14.76 4.02
C THR A 71 -13.05 -13.83 5.07
N VAL A 72 -14.00 -14.34 5.82
CA VAL A 72 -14.57 -13.65 7.00
C VAL A 72 -13.49 -13.46 8.06
N GLY A 73 -13.37 -12.27 8.61
CA GLY A 73 -12.41 -11.94 9.65
C GLY A 73 -12.72 -12.60 11.01
N ALA A 74 -11.78 -12.48 11.96
CA ALA A 74 -12.02 -12.75 13.38
C ALA A 74 -11.31 -11.64 14.18
N HIS A 75 -11.69 -10.39 13.94
CA HIS A 75 -11.01 -9.22 14.50
C HIS A 75 -11.95 -8.18 15.12
N ALA A 76 -13.24 -8.15 14.75
CA ALA A 76 -14.23 -7.22 15.30
C ALA A 76 -15.62 -7.86 15.27
N VAL A 77 -16.21 -8.07 16.46
CA VAL A 77 -17.57 -8.62 16.57
C VAL A 77 -18.55 -7.66 15.86
N GLY A 78 -19.45 -8.22 15.04
CA GLY A 78 -20.41 -7.43 14.24
C GLY A 78 -19.89 -6.85 12.94
N ALA A 79 -18.55 -6.82 12.71
CA ALA A 79 -17.95 -6.29 11.49
C ALA A 79 -17.13 -7.31 10.68
N ASN A 80 -16.94 -8.54 11.19
CA ASN A 80 -16.11 -9.56 10.53
C ASN A 80 -16.59 -9.94 9.14
N TYR A 81 -17.91 -9.91 8.88
CA TYR A 81 -18.53 -10.37 7.64
C TYR A 81 -18.47 -9.37 6.49
N ASN A 82 -18.18 -8.10 6.78
CA ASN A 82 -18.18 -7.03 5.78
C ASN A 82 -16.95 -6.12 5.83
N SER A 83 -15.87 -6.57 6.48
CA SER A 83 -14.67 -5.74 6.62
C SER A 83 -13.37 -6.48 6.39
N ILE A 84 -12.34 -5.69 6.09
CA ILE A 84 -10.93 -6.10 6.14
C ILE A 84 -10.32 -5.57 7.43
N GLY A 85 -9.76 -6.46 8.25
CA GLY A 85 -9.03 -6.09 9.46
C GLY A 85 -7.54 -5.91 9.18
N ILE A 86 -7.00 -4.74 9.53
CA ILE A 86 -5.57 -4.43 9.50
C ILE A 86 -5.09 -4.23 10.93
N CYS A 87 -4.11 -5.02 11.37
CA CYS A 87 -3.50 -4.86 12.67
C CYS A 87 -2.11 -4.24 12.54
N PHE A 88 -1.86 -3.20 13.31
CA PHE A 88 -0.57 -2.53 13.41
C PHE A 88 0.16 -3.00 14.67
N GLU A 89 1.42 -3.38 14.53
CA GLU A 89 2.29 -3.76 15.66
C GLU A 89 2.46 -2.58 16.59
N GLY A 90 2.19 -2.76 17.88
CA GLY A 90 2.39 -1.72 18.88
C GLY A 90 1.19 -1.55 19.82
N ASN A 91 1.37 -0.67 20.81
CA ASN A 91 0.32 -0.25 21.75
C ASN A 91 0.14 1.27 21.65
N PHE A 92 -0.76 1.72 20.79
CA PHE A 92 -0.99 3.16 20.57
C PHE A 92 -1.87 3.84 21.63
N SER A 93 -2.10 3.17 22.75
CA SER A 93 -2.49 3.84 24.00
C SER A 93 -1.26 4.34 24.80
N LYS A 94 -0.04 3.85 24.48
CA LYS A 94 1.20 4.13 25.19
C LYS A 94 2.32 4.72 24.35
N GLU A 95 2.35 4.41 23.04
CA GLU A 95 3.39 4.82 22.10
C GLU A 95 2.78 5.46 20.86
N LYS A 96 3.60 6.12 20.05
CA LYS A 96 3.23 6.64 18.74
C LYS A 96 3.66 5.66 17.65
N MET A 97 2.97 5.69 16.52
CA MET A 97 3.30 4.93 15.32
C MET A 97 4.60 5.48 14.69
N SER A 98 5.45 4.60 14.18
CA SER A 98 6.60 5.02 13.37
C SER A 98 6.14 5.55 12.01
N GLU A 99 6.98 6.35 11.37
CA GLU A 99 6.68 6.91 10.06
C GLU A 99 6.61 5.81 8.99
N GLU A 100 7.51 4.83 9.05
CA GLU A 100 7.54 3.67 8.15
C GLU A 100 6.25 2.86 8.24
N GLN A 101 5.78 2.62 9.46
CA GLN A 101 4.54 1.89 9.69
C GLN A 101 3.31 2.68 9.23
N LEU A 102 3.28 3.99 9.44
CA LEU A 102 2.22 4.87 8.99
C LEU A 102 2.15 4.90 7.45
N ASN A 103 3.30 5.05 6.80
CA ASN A 103 3.38 5.07 5.33
C ASN A 103 2.93 3.74 4.72
N ALA A 104 3.38 2.60 5.28
CA ALA A 104 2.92 1.28 4.88
C ALA A 104 1.40 1.12 5.08
N GLY A 105 0.86 1.64 6.17
CA GLY A 105 -0.58 1.67 6.44
C GLY A 105 -1.35 2.48 5.40
N LYS A 106 -0.85 3.66 5.05
CA LYS A 106 -1.43 4.53 4.02
C LYS A 106 -1.47 3.82 2.65
N GLU A 107 -0.35 3.20 2.25
CA GLU A 107 -0.26 2.44 0.98
C GLU A 107 -1.25 1.27 0.94
N LEU A 108 -1.28 0.45 2.00
CA LEU A 108 -2.19 -0.70 2.06
C LEU A 108 -3.66 -0.27 2.04
N ILE A 109 -4.01 0.76 2.79
CA ILE A 109 -5.39 1.28 2.83
C ILE A 109 -5.79 1.85 1.46
N ALA A 110 -4.91 2.59 0.79
CA ALA A 110 -5.14 3.11 -0.55
C ALA A 110 -5.42 1.97 -1.55
N TYR A 111 -4.58 0.95 -1.57
CA TYR A 111 -4.77 -0.25 -2.38
C TYR A 111 -6.13 -0.93 -2.12
N LEU A 112 -6.49 -1.13 -0.85
CA LEU A 112 -7.74 -1.81 -0.49
C LEU A 112 -8.98 -0.97 -0.81
N LYS A 113 -8.90 0.36 -0.66
CA LYS A 113 -9.98 1.28 -1.03
C LYS A 113 -10.29 1.20 -2.52
N GLU A 114 -9.26 1.21 -3.35
CA GLU A 114 -9.41 1.07 -4.80
C GLU A 114 -9.95 -0.31 -5.17
N LYS A 115 -9.32 -1.37 -4.66
CA LYS A 115 -9.67 -2.77 -4.98
C LYS A 115 -11.13 -3.13 -4.65
N TYR A 116 -11.64 -2.63 -3.53
CA TYR A 116 -12.99 -2.97 -3.03
C TYR A 116 -13.98 -1.82 -3.11
N ASN A 117 -13.59 -0.68 -3.66
CA ASN A 117 -14.39 0.55 -3.69
C ASN A 117 -14.89 0.95 -2.28
N ILE A 118 -13.97 0.94 -1.30
CA ILE A 118 -14.25 1.24 0.11
C ILE A 118 -13.92 2.69 0.40
N SER A 119 -14.85 3.41 1.04
CA SER A 119 -14.60 4.75 1.58
C SER A 119 -14.54 4.79 3.12
N LYS A 120 -15.08 3.76 3.79
CA LYS A 120 -15.21 3.73 5.24
C LYS A 120 -14.00 3.08 5.91
N ILE A 121 -13.22 3.87 6.67
CA ILE A 121 -12.08 3.42 7.46
C ILE A 121 -12.31 3.80 8.91
N VAL A 122 -12.30 2.82 9.78
CA VAL A 122 -12.65 2.96 11.19
C VAL A 122 -11.64 2.26 12.10
N GLY A 123 -11.54 2.71 13.34
CA GLY A 123 -10.85 1.95 14.39
C GLY A 123 -11.77 0.89 14.99
N HIS A 124 -11.21 -0.13 15.61
CA HIS A 124 -11.97 -1.20 16.27
C HIS A 124 -13.03 -0.64 17.24
N LYS A 125 -12.69 0.37 18.02
CA LYS A 125 -13.61 1.07 18.96
C LYS A 125 -14.85 1.69 18.33
N ASN A 126 -14.89 1.82 17.01
CA ASN A 126 -16.05 2.38 16.29
C ASN A 126 -17.05 1.31 15.87
N VAL A 127 -16.72 0.02 15.99
CA VAL A 127 -17.54 -1.10 15.54
C VAL A 127 -17.78 -2.16 16.63
N ASP A 128 -17.03 -2.08 17.73
CA ASP A 128 -17.12 -2.99 18.87
C ASP A 128 -16.79 -2.26 20.17
N THR A 129 -17.13 -2.82 21.32
CA THR A 129 -16.75 -2.29 22.64
C THR A 129 -15.25 -2.55 22.89
N SER A 130 -14.41 -1.58 22.59
CA SER A 130 -12.96 -1.69 22.65
C SER A 130 -12.29 -0.32 22.73
N GLU A 131 -11.13 -0.22 23.35
CA GLU A 131 -10.26 0.97 23.27
C GLU A 131 -9.27 0.92 22.08
N CYS A 132 -9.21 -0.22 21.39
CA CYS A 132 -8.36 -0.43 20.22
C CYS A 132 -8.84 0.48 19.06
N PRO A 133 -7.92 1.13 18.35
CA PRO A 133 -6.47 0.97 18.32
C PRO A 133 -5.68 1.89 19.26
N GLY A 134 -6.31 2.57 20.22
CA GLY A 134 -5.67 3.48 21.16
C GLY A 134 -5.76 4.95 20.73
N ASN A 135 -5.49 5.85 21.70
CA ASN A 135 -5.69 7.30 21.48
C ASN A 135 -4.57 7.96 20.66
N ASN A 136 -3.37 7.38 20.63
CA ASN A 136 -2.24 7.88 19.83
C ASN A 136 -2.22 7.28 18.40
N PHE A 137 -3.24 6.47 18.04
CA PHE A 137 -3.34 5.89 16.72
C PHE A 137 -3.73 6.96 15.68
N PRO A 138 -2.99 7.13 14.58
CA PRO A 138 -3.17 8.24 13.63
C PRO A 138 -4.33 7.98 12.66
N MET A 139 -5.56 7.80 13.20
CA MET A 139 -6.74 7.46 12.40
C MET A 139 -7.04 8.48 11.30
N ASP A 140 -6.86 9.78 11.59
CA ASP A 140 -7.22 10.83 10.62
C ASP A 140 -6.24 10.86 9.45
N GLU A 141 -4.96 10.54 9.69
CA GLU A 141 -3.97 10.40 8.64
C GLU A 141 -4.24 9.16 7.76
N LEU A 142 -4.63 8.05 8.39
CA LEU A 142 -5.00 6.83 7.67
C LEU A 142 -6.33 6.96 6.92
N ARG A 143 -7.31 7.72 7.41
CA ARG A 143 -8.56 8.01 6.69
C ARG A 143 -8.34 8.84 5.44
N LYS A 144 -7.42 9.78 5.51
CA LYS A 144 -7.01 10.61 4.37
C LYS A 144 -6.24 9.79 3.33
N SER A 145 -5.69 8.63 3.69
CA SER A 145 -5.08 7.71 2.73
C SER A 145 -6.16 7.13 1.84
N GLY A 146 -5.99 7.25 0.53
CA GLY A 146 -6.93 6.77 -0.48
C GLY A 146 -7.81 7.84 -1.12
N SER A 147 -7.72 9.08 -0.72
CA SER A 147 -7.40 10.10 -1.70
C SER A 147 -5.89 10.04 -1.81
N TYR A 148 -5.35 9.54 -2.88
CA TYR A 148 -4.12 10.12 -3.37
C TYR A 148 -4.42 11.60 -3.34
N ASN A 149 -3.87 12.31 -2.36
CA ASN A 149 -4.08 13.74 -2.30
C ASN A 149 -3.40 14.30 -3.53
N ILE A 150 -4.22 14.53 -4.57
CA ILE A 150 -3.95 15.50 -5.63
C ILE A 150 -3.78 16.91 -4.99
N GLU A 151 -3.73 17.02 -3.66
CA GLU A 151 -3.60 18.32 -2.95
C GLU A 151 -2.16 18.85 -2.94
N ASP A 152 -1.18 18.07 -3.42
CA ASP A 152 0.15 18.61 -3.72
C ASP A 152 0.76 17.87 -4.94
N ASP A 153 0.00 17.77 -6.03
CA ASP A 153 0.48 17.47 -7.38
C ASP A 153 1.23 18.71 -7.94
N SER A 154 1.93 19.43 -7.05
CA SER A 154 2.97 20.32 -7.52
C SER A 154 4.00 19.44 -8.21
N ASN A 155 4.36 19.79 -9.43
CA ASN A 155 5.40 19.07 -10.18
C ASN A 155 6.66 18.85 -9.32
N GLU A 156 6.90 19.71 -8.35
CA GLU A 156 8.01 19.61 -7.39
C GLU A 156 7.93 18.35 -6.54
N ASN A 157 6.80 18.06 -5.91
CA ASN A 157 6.66 16.86 -5.07
C ASN A 157 6.62 15.58 -5.88
N VAL A 158 5.99 15.60 -7.04
CA VAL A 158 6.01 14.45 -7.97
C VAL A 158 7.42 14.11 -8.41
N VAL A 159 8.25 15.13 -8.66
CA VAL A 159 9.68 14.94 -9.02
C VAL A 159 10.48 14.47 -7.82
N LYS A 160 10.22 14.95 -6.60
CA LYS A 160 10.86 14.42 -5.38
C LYS A 160 10.62 12.92 -5.20
N GLU A 161 9.39 12.44 -5.41
CA GLU A 161 9.10 11.01 -5.34
C GLU A 161 9.82 10.21 -6.45
N LEU A 162 9.91 10.75 -7.66
CA LEU A 162 10.73 10.17 -8.73
C LEU A 162 12.21 10.07 -8.34
N GLN A 163 12.78 11.12 -7.77
CA GLN A 163 14.18 11.14 -7.33
C GLN A 163 14.45 10.11 -6.24
N LYS A 164 13.52 9.97 -5.27
CA LYS A 164 13.58 8.92 -4.24
C LYS A 164 13.55 7.52 -4.87
N ALA A 165 12.64 7.28 -5.81
CA ALA A 165 12.52 6.00 -6.51
C ALA A 165 13.82 5.63 -7.26
N LEU A 166 14.38 6.57 -8.03
CA LEU A 166 15.64 6.39 -8.76
C LEU A 166 16.85 6.16 -7.83
N ASN A 167 16.89 6.83 -6.67
CA ASN A 167 17.92 6.60 -5.66
C ASN A 167 17.80 5.21 -5.04
N LYS A 168 16.58 4.75 -4.77
CA LYS A 168 16.33 3.44 -4.16
C LYS A 168 16.68 2.28 -5.11
N ASP A 169 16.36 2.42 -6.39
CA ASP A 169 16.62 1.37 -7.39
C ASP A 169 18.11 1.17 -7.68
N ASN A 170 18.87 2.27 -7.79
CA ASN A 170 20.22 2.22 -8.36
C ASN A 170 21.24 3.07 -7.60
N ASN A 171 20.92 3.53 -6.40
CA ASN A 171 21.79 4.42 -5.61
C ASN A 171 22.30 5.61 -6.44
N SER A 172 21.39 6.25 -7.19
CA SER A 172 21.71 7.28 -8.19
C SER A 172 22.33 8.54 -7.60
N GLY A 173 22.32 8.69 -6.26
CA GLY A 173 22.93 9.81 -5.54
C GLY A 173 22.32 11.18 -5.89
N LEU A 174 21.03 11.20 -6.25
CA LEU A 174 20.32 12.44 -6.56
C LEU A 174 19.97 13.20 -5.30
N ASP A 175 20.12 14.52 -5.33
CA ASP A 175 19.46 15.39 -4.37
C ASP A 175 17.95 15.33 -4.60
N ILE A 176 17.18 15.28 -3.51
CA ILE A 176 15.70 15.24 -3.57
C ILE A 176 15.20 16.68 -3.51
N ASP A 177 15.45 17.42 -4.59
CA ASP A 177 15.19 18.86 -4.72
C ASP A 177 13.88 19.18 -5.49
N GLY A 178 13.26 18.17 -6.12
CA GLY A 178 12.05 18.36 -6.93
C GLY A 178 12.32 18.95 -8.32
N ILE A 179 13.56 18.91 -8.79
CA ILE A 179 13.96 19.49 -10.08
C ILE A 179 14.46 18.39 -11.03
N ILE A 180 13.92 18.34 -12.24
CA ILE A 180 14.47 17.49 -13.31
C ILE A 180 15.65 18.22 -13.95
N GLY A 181 16.77 18.19 -13.24
CA GLY A 181 18.06 18.67 -13.74
C GLY A 181 18.79 17.62 -14.59
N PRO A 182 20.02 17.94 -15.05
CA PRO A 182 20.82 17.01 -15.86
C PRO A 182 21.09 15.67 -15.19
N LEU A 183 21.30 15.64 -13.87
CA LEU A 183 21.56 14.40 -13.11
C LEU A 183 20.29 13.54 -13.04
N THR A 184 19.14 14.14 -12.73
CA THR A 184 17.84 13.44 -12.72
C THR A 184 17.50 12.90 -14.12
N THR A 185 17.68 13.71 -15.17
CA THR A 185 17.49 13.28 -16.57
C THR A 185 18.39 12.10 -16.92
N ARG A 186 19.67 12.15 -16.53
CA ARG A 186 20.60 11.04 -16.75
C ARG A 186 20.18 9.78 -16.00
N ALA A 187 19.74 9.91 -14.75
CA ALA A 187 19.27 8.79 -13.96
C ALA A 187 18.01 8.16 -14.58
N ILE A 188 17.03 8.94 -15.03
CA ILE A 188 15.85 8.45 -15.75
C ILE A 188 16.29 7.64 -17.00
N ASN A 189 17.14 8.20 -17.83
CA ASN A 189 17.54 7.56 -19.08
C ASN A 189 18.42 6.32 -18.87
N ASN A 190 19.18 6.24 -17.78
CA ASN A 190 19.96 5.05 -17.43
C ASN A 190 19.07 3.93 -16.83
N ASN A 191 17.88 4.28 -16.34
CA ASN A 191 16.98 3.37 -15.63
C ASN A 191 15.60 3.26 -16.31
N MET A 192 15.52 3.52 -17.60
CA MET A 192 14.25 3.43 -18.35
C MET A 192 13.51 2.14 -18.04
N VAL A 193 12.26 2.25 -17.63
CA VAL A 193 11.42 1.09 -17.38
C VAL A 193 10.69 0.67 -18.66
N ARG A 194 10.63 -0.64 -18.86
CA ARG A 194 10.03 -1.32 -19.99
C ARG A 194 9.58 -2.71 -19.57
N ASN A 195 8.95 -3.45 -20.46
CA ASN A 195 8.38 -4.75 -20.16
C ASN A 195 9.34 -5.64 -19.34
N PHE A 196 8.81 -6.24 -18.27
CA PHE A 196 9.50 -7.04 -17.23
C PHE A 196 10.42 -6.28 -16.26
N SER A 197 10.48 -4.95 -16.29
CA SER A 197 11.18 -4.20 -15.24
C SER A 197 10.46 -4.36 -13.90
N VAL A 198 11.24 -4.52 -12.83
CA VAL A 198 10.73 -4.52 -11.44
C VAL A 198 11.54 -3.50 -10.67
N SER A 199 10.92 -2.39 -10.27
CA SER A 199 11.63 -1.27 -9.66
C SER A 199 10.67 -0.28 -8.97
N GLU A 200 11.22 0.58 -8.13
CA GLU A 200 10.46 1.70 -7.56
C GLU A 200 10.13 2.75 -8.64
N PHE A 201 10.96 2.90 -9.65
CA PHE A 201 10.62 3.75 -10.78
C PHE A 201 9.41 3.20 -11.57
N ALA A 202 9.31 1.88 -11.75
CA ALA A 202 8.11 1.26 -12.33
C ALA A 202 6.87 1.52 -11.45
N ARG A 203 7.02 1.46 -10.12
CA ARG A 203 5.96 1.79 -9.16
C ARG A 203 5.52 3.25 -9.33
N TRP A 204 6.45 4.20 -9.37
CA TRP A 204 6.16 5.61 -9.60
C TRP A 204 5.38 5.81 -10.92
N VAL A 205 5.77 5.11 -12.00
CA VAL A 205 5.05 5.18 -13.29
C VAL A 205 3.60 4.71 -13.14
N GLN A 206 3.36 3.60 -12.43
CA GLN A 206 2.01 3.08 -12.17
C GLN A 206 1.17 4.09 -11.38
N GLU A 207 1.73 4.70 -10.36
CA GLU A 207 1.10 5.75 -9.56
C GLU A 207 0.73 6.97 -10.42
N ARG A 208 1.64 7.41 -11.29
CA ARG A 208 1.36 8.54 -12.20
C ARG A 208 0.28 8.22 -13.23
N LEU A 209 0.26 7.00 -13.78
CA LEU A 209 -0.81 6.57 -14.68
C LEU A 209 -2.17 6.65 -13.98
N ILE A 210 -2.28 6.17 -12.75
CA ILE A 210 -3.53 6.26 -11.97
C ILE A 210 -3.90 7.73 -11.74
N ALA A 211 -2.95 8.59 -11.35
CA ALA A 211 -3.18 10.02 -11.16
C ALA A 211 -3.65 10.72 -12.46
N LYS A 212 -3.25 10.23 -13.63
CA LYS A 212 -3.73 10.70 -14.95
C LYS A 212 -5.05 10.04 -15.39
N GLY A 213 -5.70 9.25 -14.51
CA GLY A 213 -7.01 8.65 -14.74
C GLY A 213 -7.00 7.30 -15.48
N TYR A 214 -5.83 6.64 -15.58
CA TYR A 214 -5.75 5.28 -16.12
C TYR A 214 -6.04 4.26 -15.02
N SER A 215 -6.68 3.15 -15.38
CA SER A 215 -6.94 2.05 -14.46
C SER A 215 -5.93 0.92 -14.66
N LEU A 216 -5.36 0.43 -13.56
CA LEU A 216 -4.51 -0.75 -13.47
C LEU A 216 -5.24 -1.81 -12.62
N ASN A 217 -6.26 -2.44 -13.22
CA ASN A 217 -7.24 -3.24 -12.48
C ASN A 217 -6.76 -4.66 -12.17
N GLU A 218 -5.81 -5.18 -12.92
CA GLU A 218 -5.34 -6.56 -12.79
C GLU A 218 -4.29 -6.69 -11.68
N PHE A 219 -3.31 -5.78 -11.66
CA PHE A 219 -2.16 -5.88 -10.74
C PHE A 219 -1.96 -4.63 -9.87
N GLY A 220 -2.60 -3.50 -10.20
CA GLY A 220 -2.47 -2.24 -9.44
C GLY A 220 -1.05 -1.68 -9.48
N VAL A 221 -0.65 -1.06 -8.36
CA VAL A 221 0.70 -0.48 -8.15
C VAL A 221 1.59 -1.52 -7.47
N ASP A 222 2.15 -2.44 -8.23
CA ASP A 222 2.97 -3.54 -7.72
C ASP A 222 4.49 -3.37 -7.97
N GLY A 223 4.87 -2.32 -8.71
CA GLY A 223 6.25 -2.05 -9.10
C GLY A 223 6.78 -2.95 -10.21
N LYS A 224 5.92 -3.77 -10.83
CA LYS A 224 6.28 -4.62 -11.97
C LYS A 224 5.72 -4.04 -13.25
N TYR A 225 6.58 -3.73 -14.17
CA TYR A 225 6.19 -3.21 -15.48
C TYR A 225 5.76 -4.36 -16.39
N GLY A 226 4.54 -4.86 -16.19
CA GLY A 226 3.92 -5.93 -16.99
C GLY A 226 3.13 -5.40 -18.17
N GLY A 227 2.45 -6.30 -18.89
CA GLY A 227 1.67 -5.97 -20.09
C GLY A 227 0.55 -4.94 -19.85
N GLU A 228 -0.10 -4.97 -18.68
CA GLU A 228 -1.11 -3.97 -18.32
C GLU A 228 -0.50 -2.57 -18.21
N THR A 229 0.60 -2.43 -17.46
CA THR A 229 1.31 -1.14 -17.31
C THR A 229 1.83 -0.64 -18.65
N GLU A 230 2.46 -1.51 -19.45
CA GLU A 230 2.95 -1.15 -20.80
C GLU A 230 1.81 -0.68 -21.71
N GLY A 231 0.67 -1.37 -21.68
CA GLY A 231 -0.51 -0.97 -22.44
C GLY A 231 -0.99 0.43 -22.08
N LYS A 232 -1.02 0.76 -20.77
CA LYS A 232 -1.42 2.10 -20.31
C LYS A 232 -0.39 3.18 -20.60
N VAL A 233 0.89 2.84 -20.56
CA VAL A 233 1.96 3.77 -21.02
C VAL A 233 1.81 4.07 -22.52
N LYS A 234 1.59 3.07 -23.37
CA LYS A 234 1.36 3.28 -24.81
C LYS A 234 0.11 4.13 -25.07
N GLU A 235 -0.97 3.88 -24.34
CA GLU A 235 -2.18 4.71 -24.40
C GLU A 235 -1.90 6.16 -24.03
N HIS A 236 -1.11 6.40 -22.96
CA HIS A 236 -0.70 7.72 -22.54
C HIS A 236 0.22 8.41 -23.55
N GLN A 237 1.20 7.70 -24.07
CA GLN A 237 2.11 8.20 -25.12
C GLN A 237 1.33 8.63 -26.37
N GLN A 238 0.39 7.81 -26.82
CA GLN A 238 -0.48 8.13 -27.96
C GLN A 238 -1.31 9.38 -27.68
N LYS A 239 -1.95 9.46 -26.50
CA LYS A 239 -2.79 10.60 -26.09
C LYS A 239 -2.00 11.90 -25.97
N THR A 240 -0.73 11.82 -25.60
CA THR A 240 0.15 12.99 -25.38
C THR A 240 1.03 13.32 -26.59
N GLY A 241 0.91 12.57 -27.71
CA GLY A 241 1.57 12.85 -28.97
C GLY A 241 3.09 12.65 -28.97
N ILE A 242 3.58 11.69 -28.22
CA ILE A 242 4.98 11.25 -28.22
C ILE A 242 5.11 9.85 -28.83
N ASP A 243 6.35 9.37 -29.03
CA ASP A 243 6.59 8.03 -29.58
C ASP A 243 5.91 6.95 -28.74
N VAL A 244 5.16 6.04 -29.40
CA VAL A 244 4.38 4.99 -28.76
C VAL A 244 5.20 3.70 -28.71
N ASP A 245 6.22 3.67 -27.88
CA ASP A 245 7.16 2.55 -27.75
C ASP A 245 6.94 1.70 -26.49
N GLY A 246 6.15 2.20 -25.53
CA GLY A 246 5.94 1.56 -24.24
C GLY A 246 7.16 1.65 -23.31
N ILE A 247 8.12 2.53 -23.59
CA ILE A 247 9.29 2.75 -22.76
C ILE A 247 9.15 4.06 -22.01
N VAL A 248 9.43 4.04 -20.71
CA VAL A 248 9.40 5.25 -19.88
C VAL A 248 10.79 5.80 -19.73
N GLY A 249 11.16 6.69 -20.64
CA GLY A 249 12.30 7.59 -20.56
C GLY A 249 11.86 9.00 -20.22
N ILE A 250 12.78 9.98 -20.36
CA ILE A 250 12.54 11.38 -19.98
C ILE A 250 11.32 11.99 -20.70
N ASN A 251 11.08 11.65 -21.98
CA ASN A 251 9.95 12.18 -22.73
C ASN A 251 8.60 11.73 -22.13
N THR A 252 8.50 10.46 -21.76
CA THR A 252 7.30 9.90 -21.12
C THR A 252 7.15 10.46 -19.70
N VAL A 253 8.23 10.55 -18.92
CA VAL A 253 8.22 11.16 -17.57
C VAL A 253 7.65 12.58 -17.63
N ASN A 254 8.14 13.42 -18.55
CA ASN A 254 7.64 14.80 -18.68
C ASN A 254 6.14 14.90 -19.04
N LYS A 255 5.55 13.87 -19.60
CA LYS A 255 4.10 13.80 -19.87
C LYS A 255 3.30 13.21 -18.71
N LEU A 256 3.96 12.47 -17.83
CA LEU A 256 3.37 11.93 -16.62
C LEU A 256 3.37 12.95 -15.45
N LEU A 257 4.18 13.99 -15.52
CA LEU A 257 4.15 15.14 -14.61
C LEU A 257 2.94 16.04 -14.91
#